data_4f3f7693de0b562e761193e5592f6fda
#
_entry.id   4f3f7693de0b562e761193e5592f6fda
#
_cell.length_a   1.000
_cell.length_b   1.000
_cell.length_c   1.000
_cell.angle_alpha   90.00
_cell.angle_beta   90.00
_cell.angle_gamma   90.00
#
_symmetry.space_group_name_H-M   'P 1'
#
loop_
_entity.id
_entity.type
_entity.pdbx_description
1 polymer ?
#
loop_
_entity_poly.entity_id
_entity_poly.type
_entity_poly.pdbx_seq_one_letter_code
_entity_poly.pdbx_strand_id
1 'polypeptide(L)'
;MNFGFSSCPNDTFAFHALVHGLAGDVRVTPHIDDIEALNIRAARGDAEVTKVSIAAYGHGLRDRYVLLRAGGAAGFGVGPIVVARSPREVGGRIAIPGERTTANLLLRLLGTFETVVMRFDQIEDAVLRGDADCGLLIHEGRFTYEKKGLTLLCDLGTIWEERMQCPLPLAAIAIRRDLAPQLAPIVDDALRASVEYAFTHPGASRDYVASLAQEMDPDVARRHIELYVNDYSRALDEQAVLQMLAWGEREKLFPHSHAPIFV
;
A
#
# COMPACT_ATOMS: atom_id res chain seq x y z
N MET A 1 20.66 -3.83 7.53
CA MET A 1 19.83 -4.01 6.34
C MET A 1 18.90 -2.80 6.20
N ASN A 2 18.79 -2.24 4.99
CA ASN A 2 17.85 -1.14 4.74
C ASN A 2 16.44 -1.68 4.57
N PHE A 3 15.47 -1.10 5.30
CA PHE A 3 14.07 -1.46 5.24
C PHE A 3 13.20 -0.26 4.87
N GLY A 4 12.57 -0.32 3.68
CA GLY A 4 11.70 0.72 3.16
C GLY A 4 10.24 0.50 3.53
N PHE A 5 9.57 1.52 4.09
CA PHE A 5 8.14 1.51 4.37
C PHE A 5 7.58 2.93 4.43
N SER A 6 6.24 3.08 4.45
CA SER A 6 5.63 4.40 4.41
C SER A 6 5.51 5.04 5.79
N SER A 7 5.40 6.38 5.81
CA SER A 7 5.12 7.14 7.04
C SER A 7 3.68 6.98 7.54
N CYS A 8 2.84 6.22 6.81
CA CYS A 8 1.43 6.04 7.17
C CYS A 8 1.25 5.33 8.50
N PRO A 9 0.18 5.64 9.24
CA PRO A 9 -0.07 5.09 10.57
C PRO A 9 -0.04 3.57 10.65
N ASN A 10 -0.54 2.86 9.62
CA ASN A 10 -0.52 1.40 9.59
C ASN A 10 0.89 0.82 9.54
N ASP A 11 1.79 1.39 8.74
CA ASP A 11 3.18 0.90 8.60
C ASP A 11 4.01 1.24 9.84
N THR A 12 3.91 2.49 10.30
CA THR A 12 4.64 2.94 11.49
C THR A 12 4.18 2.20 12.74
N PHE A 13 2.90 1.84 12.85
CA PHE A 13 2.37 0.98 13.90
C PHE A 13 2.91 -0.45 13.80
N ALA A 14 2.77 -1.08 12.63
CA ALA A 14 3.14 -2.48 12.42
C ALA A 14 4.64 -2.74 12.55
N PHE A 15 5.48 -1.78 12.12
CA PHE A 15 6.94 -1.95 12.06
C PHE A 15 7.69 -1.27 13.20
N HIS A 16 6.98 -0.64 14.13
CA HIS A 16 7.60 0.01 15.31
C HIS A 16 8.57 -0.92 16.05
N ALA A 17 8.12 -2.12 16.38
CA ALA A 17 8.94 -3.05 17.17
C ALA A 17 10.19 -3.51 16.39
N LEU A 18 10.09 -3.74 15.08
CA LEU A 18 11.22 -4.09 14.24
C LEU A 18 12.25 -2.95 14.18
N VAL A 19 11.80 -1.73 13.96
CA VAL A 19 12.67 -0.53 13.86
C VAL A 19 13.41 -0.26 15.17
N HIS A 20 12.75 -0.48 16.31
CA HIS A 20 13.32 -0.23 17.65
C HIS A 20 14.03 -1.46 18.26
N GLY A 21 14.12 -2.57 17.49
CA GLY A 21 14.81 -3.78 17.94
C GLY A 21 14.10 -4.50 19.09
N LEU A 22 12.77 -4.38 19.14
CA LEU A 22 11.90 -5.03 20.13
C LEU A 22 11.32 -6.35 19.59
N ALA A 23 11.53 -6.66 18.30
CA ALA A 23 11.02 -7.85 17.63
C ALA A 23 12.15 -8.54 16.85
N GLY A 24 12.48 -9.76 17.26
CA GLY A 24 13.53 -10.59 16.63
C GLY A 24 14.94 -10.01 16.73
N ASP A 25 15.88 -10.73 16.12
CA ASP A 25 17.32 -10.38 16.15
C ASP A 25 17.78 -9.56 14.92
N VAL A 26 16.84 -9.17 14.07
CA VAL A 26 17.15 -8.39 12.86
C VAL A 26 17.32 -6.91 13.23
N ARG A 27 18.40 -6.31 12.75
CA ARG A 27 18.62 -4.87 12.84
C ARG A 27 18.39 -4.22 11.49
N VAL A 28 17.46 -3.26 11.46
CA VAL A 28 17.10 -2.52 10.24
C VAL A 28 17.45 -1.04 10.38
N THR A 29 17.81 -0.46 9.25
CA THR A 29 17.89 1.01 9.08
C THR A 29 16.65 1.42 8.29
N PRO A 30 15.71 2.14 8.89
CA PRO A 30 14.47 2.51 8.21
C PRO A 30 14.75 3.53 7.08
N HIS A 31 14.08 3.33 5.96
CA HIS A 31 13.95 4.29 4.88
C HIS A 31 12.47 4.60 4.70
N ILE A 32 12.05 5.78 5.14
CA ILE A 32 10.65 6.17 5.20
C ILE A 32 10.34 7.12 4.05
N ASP A 33 9.38 6.74 3.19
CA ASP A 33 8.96 7.54 2.03
C ASP A 33 7.50 7.17 1.66
N ASP A 34 6.89 7.87 0.71
CA ASP A 34 5.58 7.46 0.19
C ASP A 34 5.68 6.18 -0.67
N ILE A 35 4.55 5.51 -0.87
CA ILE A 35 4.52 4.20 -1.53
C ILE A 35 5.00 4.26 -3.00
N GLU A 36 4.76 5.36 -3.72
CA GLU A 36 5.23 5.48 -5.10
C GLU A 36 6.74 5.69 -5.16
N ALA A 37 7.30 6.49 -4.25
CA ALA A 37 8.75 6.66 -4.12
C ALA A 37 9.44 5.32 -3.78
N LEU A 38 8.85 4.52 -2.88
CA LEU A 38 9.33 3.17 -2.57
C LEU A 38 9.25 2.24 -3.79
N ASN A 39 8.16 2.28 -4.57
CA ASN A 39 8.01 1.52 -5.81
C ASN A 39 9.08 1.89 -6.84
N ILE A 40 9.35 3.19 -7.02
CA ILE A 40 10.38 3.70 -7.92
C ILE A 40 11.77 3.25 -7.48
N ARG A 41 12.06 3.35 -6.18
CA ARG A 41 13.33 2.90 -5.60
C ARG A 41 13.56 1.40 -5.81
N ALA A 42 12.54 0.58 -5.59
CA ALA A 42 12.58 -0.85 -5.88
C ALA A 42 12.82 -1.13 -7.37
N ALA A 43 12.16 -0.39 -8.27
CA ALA A 43 12.35 -0.54 -9.72
C ALA A 43 13.79 -0.24 -10.17
N ARG A 44 14.48 0.67 -9.48
CA ARG A 44 15.92 0.96 -9.72
C ARG A 44 16.85 -0.12 -9.13
N GLY A 45 16.35 -0.96 -8.20
CA GLY A 45 17.16 -1.96 -7.50
C GLY A 45 17.86 -1.43 -6.25
N ASP A 46 17.52 -0.22 -5.81
CA ASP A 46 18.17 0.49 -4.70
C ASP A 46 17.64 0.07 -3.31
N ALA A 47 16.68 -0.86 -3.26
CA ALA A 47 16.08 -1.35 -2.02
C ALA A 47 16.53 -2.80 -1.74
N GLU A 48 16.93 -3.09 -0.50
CA GLU A 48 17.22 -4.45 -0.03
C GLU A 48 15.91 -5.16 0.36
N VAL A 49 15.17 -4.56 1.29
CA VAL A 49 13.83 -4.96 1.71
C VAL A 49 12.95 -3.73 1.72
N THR A 50 11.77 -3.81 1.12
CA THR A 50 10.89 -2.64 1.04
C THR A 50 9.44 -3.03 0.83
N LYS A 51 8.54 -2.19 1.34
CA LYS A 51 7.13 -2.26 0.96
C LYS A 51 6.97 -1.83 -0.49
N VAL A 52 6.17 -2.57 -1.24
CA VAL A 52 5.83 -2.28 -2.63
C VAL A 52 4.34 -2.49 -2.87
N SER A 53 3.76 -1.71 -3.76
CA SER A 53 2.42 -1.98 -4.27
C SER A 53 2.39 -3.31 -5.04
N ILE A 54 1.32 -4.09 -4.92
CA ILE A 54 1.16 -5.32 -5.73
C ILE A 54 1.19 -4.99 -7.22
N ALA A 55 0.66 -3.83 -7.63
CA ALA A 55 0.77 -3.35 -9.00
C ALA A 55 2.22 -3.13 -9.44
N ALA A 56 3.04 -2.46 -8.63
CA ALA A 56 4.46 -2.26 -8.93
C ALA A 56 5.20 -3.60 -9.06
N TYR A 57 4.88 -4.55 -8.18
CA TYR A 57 5.44 -5.89 -8.25
C TYR A 57 5.08 -6.58 -9.57
N GLY A 58 3.81 -6.52 -9.99
CA GLY A 58 3.34 -7.05 -11.28
C GLY A 58 3.98 -6.37 -12.49
N HIS A 59 4.20 -5.06 -12.46
CA HIS A 59 4.75 -4.29 -13.58
C HIS A 59 6.20 -4.59 -13.93
N GLY A 60 7.03 -5.03 -12.98
CA GLY A 60 8.43 -5.30 -13.35
C GLY A 60 9.39 -5.55 -12.18
N LEU A 61 8.87 -5.86 -10.99
CA LEU A 61 9.75 -6.19 -9.86
C LEU A 61 9.97 -7.70 -9.69
N ARG A 62 9.17 -8.56 -10.36
CA ARG A 62 9.16 -10.01 -10.16
C ARG A 62 10.51 -10.70 -10.42
N ASP A 63 11.28 -10.21 -11.38
CA ASP A 63 12.59 -10.80 -11.70
C ASP A 63 13.67 -10.43 -10.67
N ARG A 64 13.47 -9.33 -9.94
CA ARG A 64 14.45 -8.77 -9.03
C ARG A 64 14.12 -8.99 -7.56
N TYR A 65 12.83 -9.10 -7.26
CA TYR A 65 12.31 -9.24 -5.90
C TYR A 65 11.42 -10.48 -5.76
N VAL A 66 11.28 -10.94 -4.53
CA VAL A 66 10.32 -11.96 -4.10
C VAL A 66 9.54 -11.42 -2.90
N LEU A 67 8.27 -11.79 -2.76
CA LEU A 67 7.42 -11.31 -1.69
C LEU A 67 7.61 -12.13 -0.42
N LEU A 68 7.61 -11.43 0.72
CA LEU A 68 7.49 -11.99 2.05
C LEU A 68 5.99 -12.13 2.41
N ARG A 69 5.70 -13.00 3.37
CA ARG A 69 4.33 -13.28 3.79
C ARG A 69 3.82 -12.35 4.89
N ALA A 70 4.72 -11.80 5.70
CA ALA A 70 4.36 -10.89 6.79
C ALA A 70 4.53 -9.42 6.38
N GLY A 71 3.83 -8.51 7.06
CA GLY A 71 3.94 -7.06 6.88
C GLY A 71 3.17 -6.49 5.71
N GLY A 72 2.38 -7.31 5.01
CA GLY A 72 1.53 -6.85 3.91
C GLY A 72 0.36 -5.99 4.36
N ALA A 73 -0.28 -5.31 3.40
CA ALA A 73 -1.54 -4.60 3.57
C ALA A 73 -2.57 -5.17 2.58
N ALA A 74 -3.59 -5.81 3.11
CA ALA A 74 -4.70 -6.38 2.37
C ALA A 74 -5.95 -6.41 3.25
N GLY A 75 -7.11 -6.70 2.67
CA GLY A 75 -8.35 -6.87 3.42
C GLY A 75 -9.60 -6.56 2.61
N PHE A 76 -10.72 -6.49 3.32
CA PHE A 76 -12.00 -6.04 2.80
C PHE A 76 -12.26 -4.60 3.27
N GLY A 77 -12.89 -3.77 2.42
CA GLY A 77 -13.15 -2.37 2.73
C GLY A 77 -11.91 -1.46 2.76
N VAL A 78 -10.76 -1.94 2.32
CA VAL A 78 -9.45 -1.23 2.38
C VAL A 78 -9.11 -0.44 1.12
N GLY A 79 -9.98 -0.41 0.11
CA GLY A 79 -9.67 0.09 -1.22
C GLY A 79 -9.46 1.59 -1.31
N PRO A 80 -8.81 2.05 -2.38
CA PRO A 80 -8.80 3.45 -2.77
C PRO A 80 -10.19 3.88 -3.22
N ILE A 81 -10.45 5.17 -3.08
CA ILE A 81 -11.72 5.79 -3.47
C ILE A 81 -11.52 6.87 -4.54
N VAL A 82 -12.52 7.04 -5.40
CA VAL A 82 -12.55 8.16 -6.35
C VAL A 82 -13.52 9.21 -5.84
N VAL A 83 -13.04 10.45 -5.77
CA VAL A 83 -13.81 11.61 -5.28
C VAL A 83 -13.82 12.74 -6.29
N ALA A 84 -14.83 13.63 -6.18
CA ALA A 84 -14.91 14.88 -6.93
C ALA A 84 -15.53 16.00 -6.06
N ARG A 85 -15.56 17.24 -6.57
CA ARG A 85 -16.22 18.38 -5.90
C ARG A 85 -17.73 18.25 -5.78
N SER A 86 -18.34 17.50 -6.70
CA SER A 86 -19.79 17.27 -6.74
C SER A 86 -20.10 15.94 -7.41
N PRO A 87 -21.31 15.39 -7.21
CA PRO A 87 -21.73 14.15 -7.87
C PRO A 87 -21.58 14.25 -9.40
N ARG A 88 -20.91 13.29 -9.99
CA ARG A 88 -20.70 13.14 -11.44
C ARG A 88 -20.26 11.72 -11.76
N GLU A 89 -20.21 11.36 -13.05
CA GLU A 89 -19.52 10.15 -13.48
C GLU A 89 -18.01 10.30 -13.33
N VAL A 90 -17.31 9.19 -13.07
CA VAL A 90 -15.85 9.15 -13.03
C VAL A 90 -15.31 9.46 -14.43
N GLY A 91 -14.50 10.49 -14.54
CA GLY A 91 -13.96 10.92 -15.84
C GLY A 91 -13.27 12.27 -15.76
N GLY A 92 -12.86 12.76 -16.95
CA GLY A 92 -12.00 13.92 -17.07
C GLY A 92 -10.56 13.60 -16.63
N ARG A 93 -9.84 14.61 -16.14
CA ARG A 93 -8.49 14.47 -15.61
C ARG A 93 -8.55 13.98 -14.16
N ILE A 94 -7.95 12.82 -13.88
CA ILE A 94 -7.94 12.20 -12.55
C ILE A 94 -6.56 12.38 -11.91
N ALA A 95 -6.50 13.02 -10.75
CA ALA A 95 -5.30 13.07 -9.94
C ALA A 95 -5.04 11.71 -9.28
N ILE A 96 -3.84 11.15 -9.46
CA ILE A 96 -3.47 9.83 -8.94
C ILE A 96 -2.21 9.89 -8.08
N PRO A 97 -2.08 9.02 -7.06
CA PRO A 97 -0.94 9.05 -6.13
C PRO A 97 0.36 8.48 -6.70
N GLY A 98 0.32 7.88 -7.88
CA GLY A 98 1.47 7.31 -8.56
C GLY A 98 1.08 6.28 -9.62
N GLU A 99 1.87 6.20 -10.68
CA GLU A 99 1.61 5.29 -11.80
C GLU A 99 1.71 3.81 -11.43
N ARG A 100 2.58 3.50 -10.47
CA ARG A 100 2.89 2.12 -10.04
C ARG A 100 2.04 1.64 -8.87
N THR A 101 1.16 2.48 -8.33
CA THR A 101 0.32 2.14 -7.18
C THR A 101 -0.78 1.14 -7.54
N THR A 102 -1.15 0.28 -6.59
CA THR A 102 -2.33 -0.59 -6.75
C THR A 102 -3.60 0.24 -6.93
N ALA A 103 -3.65 1.44 -6.35
CA ALA A 103 -4.75 2.37 -6.56
C ALA A 103 -4.94 2.73 -8.04
N ASN A 104 -3.87 3.12 -8.73
CA ASN A 104 -3.92 3.42 -10.17
C ASN A 104 -4.27 2.17 -11.00
N LEU A 105 -3.76 0.99 -10.63
CA LEU A 105 -4.14 -0.26 -11.29
C LEU A 105 -5.65 -0.48 -11.23
N LEU A 106 -6.28 -0.26 -10.07
CA LEU A 106 -7.71 -0.49 -9.87
C LEU A 106 -8.59 0.47 -10.68
N LEU A 107 -8.11 1.63 -11.08
CA LEU A 107 -8.85 2.49 -12.04
C LEU A 107 -9.18 1.77 -13.34
N ARG A 108 -8.37 0.77 -13.75
CA ARG A 108 -8.62 -0.04 -14.95
C ARG A 108 -9.90 -0.87 -14.86
N LEU A 109 -10.42 -1.12 -13.66
CA LEU A 109 -11.74 -1.73 -13.48
C LEU A 109 -12.89 -0.85 -14.02
N LEU A 110 -12.68 0.47 -14.07
CA LEU A 110 -13.65 1.43 -14.57
C LEU A 110 -13.41 1.82 -16.03
N GLY A 111 -12.17 1.73 -16.51
CA GLY A 111 -11.79 2.15 -17.87
C GLY A 111 -10.41 2.77 -17.95
N THR A 112 -10.19 3.52 -19.03
CA THR A 112 -8.95 4.27 -19.27
C THR A 112 -9.24 5.76 -19.15
N PHE A 113 -8.42 6.48 -18.39
CA PHE A 113 -8.62 7.89 -18.08
C PHE A 113 -7.34 8.70 -18.32
N GLU A 114 -7.49 9.99 -18.56
CA GLU A 114 -6.39 10.94 -18.44
C GLU A 114 -6.00 11.08 -16.97
N THR A 115 -4.74 10.86 -16.65
CA THR A 115 -4.26 10.92 -15.27
C THR A 115 -3.16 11.95 -15.10
N VAL A 116 -3.12 12.59 -13.93
CA VAL A 116 -2.02 13.46 -13.50
C VAL A 116 -1.45 12.92 -12.17
N VAL A 117 -0.14 12.67 -12.16
CA VAL A 117 0.54 12.16 -10.95
C VAL A 117 0.85 13.32 -10.02
N MET A 118 0.53 13.13 -8.75
CA MET A 118 0.96 14.02 -7.67
C MET A 118 1.06 13.26 -6.35
N ARG A 119 1.75 13.82 -5.36
CA ARG A 119 1.84 13.18 -4.06
C ARG A 119 0.45 13.04 -3.44
N PHE A 120 0.18 11.93 -2.77
CA PHE A 120 -1.17 11.55 -2.32
C PHE A 120 -1.87 12.61 -1.46
N ASP A 121 -1.14 13.34 -0.63
CA ASP A 121 -1.64 14.39 0.25
C ASP A 121 -2.00 15.72 -0.47
N GLN A 122 -1.64 15.85 -1.75
CA GLN A 122 -1.97 17.01 -2.59
C GLN A 122 -3.23 16.82 -3.42
N ILE A 123 -3.73 15.57 -3.53
CA ILE A 123 -4.82 15.21 -4.45
C ILE A 123 -6.13 15.90 -4.08
N GLU A 124 -6.52 15.86 -2.80
CA GLU A 124 -7.77 16.50 -2.34
C GLU A 124 -7.80 18.00 -2.67
N ASP A 125 -6.71 18.70 -2.37
CA ASP A 125 -6.58 20.13 -2.65
C ASP A 125 -6.58 20.43 -4.15
N ALA A 126 -5.94 19.58 -4.97
CA ALA A 126 -5.95 19.72 -6.42
C ALA A 126 -7.37 19.60 -7.00
N VAL A 127 -8.17 18.66 -6.50
CA VAL A 127 -9.58 18.51 -6.88
C VAL A 127 -10.39 19.73 -6.45
N LEU A 128 -10.19 20.21 -5.22
CA LEU A 128 -10.89 21.40 -4.70
C LEU A 128 -10.59 22.66 -5.51
N ARG A 129 -9.34 22.88 -5.90
CA ARG A 129 -8.93 24.02 -6.76
C ARG A 129 -9.38 23.87 -8.22
N GLY A 130 -9.73 22.64 -8.66
CA GLY A 130 -10.09 22.36 -10.05
C GLY A 130 -8.90 22.06 -10.95
N ASP A 131 -7.74 21.75 -10.39
CA ASP A 131 -6.54 21.30 -11.12
C ASP A 131 -6.74 19.87 -11.68
N ALA A 132 -7.67 19.12 -11.08
CA ALA A 132 -8.18 17.84 -11.56
C ALA A 132 -9.70 17.77 -11.38
N ASP A 133 -10.36 16.98 -12.23
CA ASP A 133 -11.81 16.76 -12.17
C ASP A 133 -12.19 15.78 -11.07
N CYS A 134 -11.38 14.73 -10.91
CA CYS A 134 -11.52 13.70 -9.90
C CYS A 134 -10.17 13.45 -9.21
N GLY A 135 -10.23 12.89 -8.00
CA GLY A 135 -9.06 12.46 -7.24
C GLY A 135 -9.17 11.00 -6.82
N LEU A 136 -8.07 10.26 -6.99
CA LEU A 136 -7.92 8.90 -6.49
C LEU A 136 -7.24 8.94 -5.13
N LEU A 137 -8.01 8.79 -4.07
CA LEU A 137 -7.52 8.90 -2.71
C LEU A 137 -7.10 7.54 -2.14
N ILE A 138 -6.00 7.57 -1.41
CA ILE A 138 -5.46 6.45 -0.63
C ILE A 138 -5.26 6.91 0.82
N HIS A 139 -4.89 6.00 1.69
CA HIS A 139 -4.52 6.28 3.07
C HIS A 139 -5.61 7.04 3.84
N GLU A 140 -5.24 8.10 4.55
CA GLU A 140 -6.11 8.90 5.40
C GLU A 140 -7.20 9.64 4.64
N GLY A 141 -6.97 9.97 3.37
CA GLY A 141 -7.94 10.64 2.51
C GLY A 141 -9.31 9.92 2.44
N ARG A 142 -9.31 8.58 2.60
CA ARG A 142 -10.54 7.78 2.71
C ARG A 142 -11.42 8.19 3.90
N PHE A 143 -10.85 8.77 4.95
CA PHE A 143 -11.55 9.13 6.18
C PHE A 143 -11.83 10.63 6.29
N THR A 144 -11.20 11.45 5.45
CA THR A 144 -11.19 12.92 5.59
C THR A 144 -11.88 13.66 4.46
N TYR A 145 -12.09 13.05 3.29
CA TYR A 145 -12.62 13.68 2.08
C TYR A 145 -13.94 14.41 2.29
N GLU A 146 -14.90 13.82 3.07
CA GLU A 146 -16.20 14.44 3.36
C GLU A 146 -16.05 15.73 4.16
N LYS A 147 -15.17 15.74 5.18
CA LYS A 147 -14.89 16.94 6.00
C LYS A 147 -14.31 18.07 5.16
N LYS A 148 -13.62 17.74 4.06
CA LYS A 148 -13.08 18.71 3.08
C LYS A 148 -14.09 19.13 2.02
N GLY A 149 -15.31 18.60 2.05
CA GLY A 149 -16.37 18.94 1.11
C GLY A 149 -16.28 18.23 -0.24
N LEU A 150 -15.54 17.12 -0.32
CA LEU A 150 -15.51 16.25 -1.48
C LEU A 150 -16.63 15.21 -1.43
N THR A 151 -17.04 14.76 -2.61
CA THR A 151 -18.09 13.75 -2.80
C THR A 151 -17.46 12.44 -3.27
N LEU A 152 -17.82 11.33 -2.63
CA LEU A 152 -17.47 9.99 -3.08
C LEU A 152 -18.18 9.67 -4.40
N LEU A 153 -17.43 9.24 -5.41
CA LEU A 153 -18.01 8.74 -6.67
C LEU A 153 -18.06 7.22 -6.68
N CYS A 154 -16.99 6.55 -6.26
CA CYS A 154 -16.96 5.10 -6.11
C CYS A 154 -15.82 4.64 -5.20
N ASP A 155 -15.98 3.44 -4.65
CA ASP A 155 -14.99 2.71 -3.88
C ASP A 155 -14.43 1.58 -4.74
N LEU A 156 -13.15 1.68 -5.14
CA LEU A 156 -12.53 0.68 -6.00
C LEU A 156 -12.24 -0.64 -5.26
N GLY A 157 -12.14 -0.60 -3.94
CA GLY A 157 -12.06 -1.81 -3.12
C GLY A 157 -13.34 -2.62 -3.18
N THR A 158 -14.48 -1.98 -2.97
CA THR A 158 -15.80 -2.63 -3.11
C THR A 158 -15.97 -3.23 -4.52
N ILE A 159 -15.60 -2.49 -5.57
CA ILE A 159 -15.69 -2.98 -6.95
C ILE A 159 -14.78 -4.20 -7.17
N TRP A 160 -13.56 -4.19 -6.60
CA TRP A 160 -12.66 -5.33 -6.64
C TRP A 160 -13.28 -6.56 -5.95
N GLU A 161 -13.73 -6.38 -4.72
CA GLU A 161 -14.29 -7.44 -3.89
C GLU A 161 -15.53 -8.08 -4.53
N GLU A 162 -16.42 -7.28 -5.12
CA GLU A 162 -17.59 -7.75 -5.86
C GLU A 162 -17.21 -8.56 -7.11
N ARG A 163 -16.20 -8.13 -7.86
CA ARG A 163 -15.79 -8.78 -9.11
C ARG A 163 -14.93 -10.01 -8.88
N MET A 164 -14.01 -9.93 -7.92
CA MET A 164 -12.98 -10.95 -7.73
C MET A 164 -13.31 -11.92 -6.60
N GLN A 165 -14.25 -11.59 -5.72
CA GLN A 165 -14.68 -12.42 -4.58
C GLN A 165 -13.51 -12.81 -3.65
N CYS A 166 -12.55 -11.91 -3.48
CA CYS A 166 -11.40 -12.08 -2.61
C CYS A 166 -11.01 -10.75 -1.94
N PRO A 167 -10.22 -10.77 -0.84
CA PRO A 167 -9.71 -9.55 -0.25
C PRO A 167 -8.84 -8.78 -1.26
N LEU A 168 -8.80 -7.46 -1.11
CA LEU A 168 -7.96 -6.61 -1.95
C LEU A 168 -6.51 -6.63 -1.45
N PRO A 169 -5.52 -7.14 -2.22
CA PRO A 169 -4.13 -7.06 -1.87
C PRO A 169 -3.55 -5.72 -2.34
N LEU A 170 -3.24 -4.81 -1.42
CA LEU A 170 -2.75 -3.47 -1.75
C LEU A 170 -1.23 -3.43 -1.91
N ALA A 171 -0.51 -3.97 -0.92
CA ALA A 171 0.94 -3.91 -0.84
C ALA A 171 1.50 -5.11 -0.07
N ALA A 172 2.75 -5.46 -0.34
CA ALA A 172 3.50 -6.49 0.35
C ALA A 172 4.91 -6.02 0.66
N ILE A 173 5.62 -6.73 1.54
CA ILE A 173 7.04 -6.55 1.73
C ILE A 173 7.78 -7.41 0.71
N ALA A 174 8.66 -6.79 -0.04
CA ALA A 174 9.50 -7.44 -1.04
C ALA A 174 10.96 -7.43 -0.58
N ILE A 175 11.64 -8.55 -0.76
CA ILE A 175 13.09 -8.70 -0.54
C ILE A 175 13.79 -8.97 -1.87
N ARG A 176 14.94 -8.36 -2.07
CA ARG A 176 15.76 -8.59 -3.27
C ARG A 176 16.18 -10.06 -3.36
N ARG A 177 16.05 -10.67 -4.56
CA ARG A 177 16.22 -12.12 -4.77
C ARG A 177 17.60 -12.64 -4.40
N ASP A 178 18.67 -11.84 -4.60
CA ASP A 178 20.03 -12.23 -4.21
C ASP A 178 20.23 -12.34 -2.70
N LEU A 179 19.41 -11.64 -1.92
CA LEU A 179 19.42 -11.68 -0.44
C LEU A 179 18.45 -12.72 0.13
N ALA A 180 17.41 -13.07 -0.62
CA ALA A 180 16.29 -13.88 -0.15
C ALA A 180 16.72 -15.26 0.39
N PRO A 181 17.62 -16.04 -0.24
CA PRO A 181 17.97 -17.37 0.26
C PRO A 181 18.51 -17.39 1.69
N GLN A 182 19.18 -16.30 2.10
CA GLN A 182 19.82 -16.19 3.41
C GLN A 182 18.97 -15.42 4.42
N LEU A 183 18.25 -14.39 3.96
CA LEU A 183 17.62 -13.41 4.84
C LEU A 183 16.08 -13.52 4.89
N ALA A 184 15.42 -14.05 3.85
CA ALA A 184 13.98 -13.99 3.80
C ALA A 184 13.27 -14.67 4.99
N PRO A 185 13.65 -15.88 5.43
CA PRO A 185 13.00 -16.49 6.59
C PRO A 185 13.14 -15.64 7.86
N ILE A 186 14.36 -15.12 8.08
CA ILE A 186 14.68 -14.33 9.28
C ILE A 186 13.91 -12.99 9.27
N VAL A 187 13.81 -12.36 8.09
CA VAL A 187 13.11 -11.08 7.92
C VAL A 187 11.60 -11.28 8.04
N ASP A 188 11.04 -12.34 7.45
CA ASP A 188 9.61 -12.65 7.54
C ASP A 188 9.19 -12.92 8.99
N ASP A 189 9.98 -13.70 9.73
CA ASP A 189 9.75 -13.96 11.15
C ASP A 189 9.83 -12.68 11.98
N ALA A 190 10.80 -11.80 11.72
CA ALA A 190 10.95 -10.54 12.43
C ALA A 190 9.80 -9.56 12.13
N LEU A 191 9.31 -9.52 10.88
CA LEU A 191 8.13 -8.76 10.49
C LEU A 191 6.88 -9.27 11.21
N ARG A 192 6.68 -10.60 11.23
CA ARG A 192 5.57 -11.24 11.94
C ARG A 192 5.62 -10.92 13.42
N ALA A 193 6.79 -11.04 14.03
CA ALA A 193 6.99 -10.71 15.47
C ALA A 193 6.70 -9.22 15.72
N SER A 194 7.05 -8.31 14.82
CA SER A 194 6.75 -6.88 14.93
C SER A 194 5.25 -6.61 14.87
N VAL A 195 4.54 -7.25 13.96
CA VAL A 195 3.07 -7.14 13.83
C VAL A 195 2.40 -7.69 15.09
N GLU A 196 2.84 -8.85 15.62
CA GLU A 196 2.30 -9.41 16.87
C GLU A 196 2.57 -8.51 18.07
N TYR A 197 3.75 -7.92 18.14
CA TYR A 197 4.07 -6.95 19.19
C TYR A 197 3.13 -5.74 19.11
N ALA A 198 2.85 -5.23 17.93
CA ALA A 198 1.93 -4.10 17.74
C ALA A 198 0.52 -4.43 18.26
N PHE A 199 -0.01 -5.63 17.96
CA PHE A 199 -1.32 -6.06 18.46
C PHE A 199 -1.36 -6.25 19.99
N THR A 200 -0.28 -6.75 20.57
CA THR A 200 -0.22 -7.02 22.03
C THR A 200 0.15 -5.78 22.84
N HIS A 201 0.78 -4.77 22.22
CA HIS A 201 1.22 -3.53 22.85
C HIS A 201 0.80 -2.29 22.06
N PRO A 202 -0.52 -2.07 21.80
CA PRO A 202 -0.99 -1.06 20.84
C PRO A 202 -0.61 0.37 21.23
N GLY A 203 -0.30 0.64 22.49
CA GLY A 203 0.15 1.94 22.98
C GLY A 203 1.64 2.23 22.76
N ALA A 204 2.45 1.20 22.51
CA ALA A 204 3.92 1.34 22.48
C ALA A 204 4.42 2.17 21.29
N SER A 205 3.69 2.17 20.17
CA SER A 205 4.04 2.90 18.96
C SER A 205 3.46 4.31 18.86
N ARG A 206 2.66 4.76 19.84
CA ARG A 206 1.87 6.00 19.74
C ARG A 206 2.71 7.23 19.32
N ASP A 207 3.79 7.48 20.06
CA ASP A 207 4.64 8.65 19.79
C ASP A 207 5.38 8.52 18.46
N TYR A 208 5.78 7.31 18.10
CA TYR A 208 6.42 7.04 16.81
C TYR A 208 5.45 7.27 15.64
N VAL A 209 4.23 6.75 15.72
CA VAL A 209 3.17 7.01 14.74
C VAL A 209 2.90 8.51 14.62
N ALA A 210 2.68 9.20 15.75
CA ALA A 210 2.40 10.63 15.75
C ALA A 210 3.55 11.48 15.17
N SER A 211 4.79 11.05 15.34
CA SER A 211 5.96 11.79 14.82
C SER A 211 6.12 11.71 13.30
N LEU A 212 5.47 10.75 12.64
CA LEU A 212 5.62 10.47 11.20
C LEU A 212 4.33 10.65 10.40
N ALA A 213 3.17 10.64 11.05
CA ALA A 213 1.88 10.76 10.40
C ALA A 213 1.71 12.11 9.69
N GLN A 214 1.14 12.08 8.48
CA GLN A 214 0.75 13.30 7.75
C GLN A 214 -0.56 13.87 8.32
N GLU A 215 -1.51 13.01 8.69
CA GLU A 215 -2.74 13.38 9.35
C GLU A 215 -2.52 13.43 10.87
N MET A 216 -2.84 14.55 11.47
CA MET A 216 -2.61 14.81 12.90
C MET A 216 -3.81 14.46 13.80
N ASP A 217 -4.97 14.11 13.23
CA ASP A 217 -6.14 13.69 14.01
C ASP A 217 -5.93 12.25 14.54
N PRO A 218 -5.80 12.05 15.87
CA PRO A 218 -5.55 10.72 16.43
C PRO A 218 -6.66 9.71 16.13
N ASP A 219 -7.91 10.15 15.96
CA ASP A 219 -9.02 9.27 15.63
C ASP A 219 -8.92 8.77 14.18
N VAL A 220 -8.46 9.62 13.25
CA VAL A 220 -8.20 9.21 11.87
C VAL A 220 -7.05 8.21 11.84
N ALA A 221 -5.95 8.48 12.55
CA ALA A 221 -4.82 7.55 12.64
C ALA A 221 -5.24 6.20 13.24
N ARG A 222 -6.05 6.19 14.30
CA ARG A 222 -6.58 4.96 14.91
C ARG A 222 -7.44 4.16 13.92
N ARG A 223 -8.39 4.81 13.24
CA ARG A 223 -9.25 4.17 12.24
C ARG A 223 -8.45 3.61 11.08
N HIS A 224 -7.39 4.31 10.66
CA HIS A 224 -6.46 3.86 9.64
C HIS A 224 -5.74 2.57 10.08
N ILE A 225 -5.20 2.55 11.30
CA ILE A 225 -4.54 1.36 11.87
C ILE A 225 -5.53 0.19 11.94
N GLU A 226 -6.71 0.39 12.52
CA GLU A 226 -7.73 -0.65 12.68
C GLU A 226 -8.18 -1.26 11.33
N LEU A 227 -8.21 -0.47 10.27
CA LEU A 227 -8.60 -0.94 8.94
C LEU A 227 -7.47 -1.72 8.23
N TYR A 228 -6.24 -1.18 8.27
CA TYR A 228 -5.15 -1.67 7.42
C TYR A 228 -4.19 -2.64 8.13
N VAL A 229 -4.19 -2.71 9.47
CA VAL A 229 -3.41 -3.69 10.24
C VAL A 229 -4.35 -4.74 10.79
N ASN A 230 -4.32 -5.90 10.18
CA ASN A 230 -5.26 -7.00 10.40
C ASN A 230 -4.55 -8.35 10.23
N ASP A 231 -5.29 -9.46 10.16
CA ASP A 231 -4.71 -10.79 10.01
C ASP A 231 -3.89 -10.95 8.72
N TYR A 232 -4.21 -10.21 7.66
CA TYR A 232 -3.40 -10.18 6.42
C TYR A 232 -2.05 -9.50 6.60
N SER A 233 -1.88 -8.68 7.65
CA SER A 233 -0.56 -8.13 8.02
C SER A 233 0.31 -9.18 8.71
N ARG A 234 -0.28 -10.18 9.38
CA ARG A 234 0.43 -11.33 9.94
C ARG A 234 0.82 -12.34 8.87
N ALA A 235 -0.11 -12.61 7.94
CA ALA A 235 0.07 -13.54 6.86
C ALA A 235 -0.74 -13.07 5.64
N LEU A 236 -0.05 -12.59 4.63
CA LEU A 236 -0.65 -12.10 3.38
C LEU A 236 -1.43 -13.23 2.69
N ASP A 237 -2.61 -12.92 2.18
CA ASP A 237 -3.38 -13.86 1.36
C ASP A 237 -2.70 -14.06 0.00
N GLU A 238 -1.96 -15.17 -0.12
CA GLU A 238 -1.23 -15.51 -1.34
C GLU A 238 -2.18 -15.68 -2.54
N GLN A 239 -3.37 -16.23 -2.32
CA GLN A 239 -4.35 -16.45 -3.40
C GLN A 239 -4.87 -15.12 -3.94
N ALA A 240 -5.15 -14.15 -3.08
CA ALA A 240 -5.58 -12.82 -3.50
C ALA A 240 -4.48 -12.11 -4.31
N VAL A 241 -3.20 -12.22 -3.89
CA VAL A 241 -2.07 -11.69 -4.66
C VAL A 241 -1.95 -12.36 -6.02
N LEU A 242 -1.99 -13.70 -6.07
CA LEU A 242 -1.93 -14.45 -7.32
C LEU A 242 -3.07 -14.08 -8.26
N GLN A 243 -4.28 -13.90 -7.73
CA GLN A 243 -5.45 -13.49 -8.51
C GLN A 243 -5.28 -12.10 -9.11
N MET A 244 -4.75 -11.12 -8.35
CA MET A 244 -4.48 -9.78 -8.88
C MET A 244 -3.40 -9.80 -9.97
N LEU A 245 -2.32 -10.54 -9.77
CA LEU A 245 -1.26 -10.66 -10.77
C LEU A 245 -1.77 -11.33 -12.05
N ALA A 246 -2.54 -12.42 -11.91
CA ALA A 246 -3.15 -13.10 -13.05
C ALA A 246 -4.17 -12.22 -13.80
N TRP A 247 -4.97 -11.42 -13.06
CA TRP A 247 -5.86 -10.43 -13.66
C TRP A 247 -5.06 -9.38 -14.46
N GLY A 248 -4.03 -8.81 -13.88
CA GLY A 248 -3.19 -7.82 -14.56
C GLY A 248 -2.49 -8.37 -15.82
N GLU A 249 -2.02 -9.62 -15.80
CA GLU A 249 -1.45 -10.29 -16.98
C GLU A 249 -2.52 -10.53 -18.06
N ARG A 250 -3.71 -11.02 -17.71
CA ARG A 250 -4.82 -11.26 -18.64
C ARG A 250 -5.28 -9.97 -19.32
N GLU A 251 -5.37 -8.88 -18.57
CA GLU A 251 -5.74 -7.55 -19.10
C GLU A 251 -4.57 -6.83 -19.79
N LYS A 252 -3.40 -7.49 -19.91
CA LYS A 252 -2.16 -6.94 -20.53
C LYS A 252 -1.65 -5.68 -19.82
N LEU A 253 -1.95 -5.56 -18.54
CA LEU A 253 -1.45 -4.48 -17.66
C LEU A 253 -0.08 -4.83 -17.08
N PHE A 254 0.25 -6.12 -17.00
CA PHE A 254 1.53 -6.64 -16.54
C PHE A 254 2.19 -7.50 -17.61
N PRO A 255 3.53 -7.51 -17.70
CA PRO A 255 4.24 -8.51 -18.48
C PRO A 255 4.06 -9.89 -17.84
N HIS A 256 4.00 -10.94 -18.66
CA HIS A 256 4.01 -12.30 -18.15
C HIS A 256 5.37 -12.65 -17.52
N SER A 257 5.36 -13.32 -16.39
CA SER A 257 6.57 -13.76 -15.70
C SER A 257 6.36 -15.11 -15.03
N HIS A 258 7.36 -15.99 -15.16
CA HIS A 258 7.41 -17.28 -14.49
C HIS A 258 8.23 -17.27 -13.18
N ALA A 259 8.74 -16.10 -12.78
CA ALA A 259 9.52 -15.99 -11.56
C ALA A 259 8.68 -16.34 -10.32
N PRO A 260 9.22 -17.12 -9.36
CA PRO A 260 8.53 -17.40 -8.11
C PRO A 260 8.09 -16.10 -7.43
N ILE A 261 6.88 -16.07 -6.89
CA ILE A 261 6.30 -14.85 -6.29
C ILE A 261 6.64 -14.75 -4.82
N PHE A 262 6.54 -15.86 -4.12
CA PHE A 262 6.81 -15.95 -2.68
C PHE A 262 8.09 -16.74 -2.39
N VAL A 263 8.66 -16.51 -1.20
CA VAL A 263 9.82 -17.25 -0.67
C VAL A 263 9.41 -18.66 -0.29
#